data_63e1afff753548f372fbabfdd72b645d
#
_entry.id   63e1afff753548f372fbabfdd72b645d
#
_cell.length_a   1.000
_cell.length_b   1.000
_cell.length_c   1.000
_cell.angle_alpha   90.00
_cell.angle_beta   90.00
_cell.angle_gamma   90.00
#
_symmetry.space_group_name_H-M   'P 1'
#
loop_
_entity.id
_entity.type
_entity.pdbx_description
1 polymer ?
#
loop_
_entity_poly.entity_id
_entity_poly.type
_entity_poly.pdbx_seq_one_letter_code
_entity_poly.pdbx_strand_id
1 'polypeptide(L)'
;LIENYFETVPFSIIHDFNEKTIEEFKEIAVKNNIPIDGLVVKYNDCKYYESLGRTDHHFRGGIAFKFYDEVYETELLDIEWTMGRTGVLTPVAMFRPIEIDGCTVTRASMHNVSVMEELMGKFGPYLGQKLEVFKANQIIPQIKSADQSEHGTLFFIEHPNIEYPTKCPICGGVTEIHESISRTQEMLCMNPQCEGKLINKLDHFCGKKGLDIKGLSKATLEKLIDWGWVKSFKDIFSLDKYEEEWIKKPGFGAKSVGNILSAIQKSKNCKLNNYIAALGIPLIGAIAAKDITTNFLTWSDFINAINNKYEFYNLSNFGIEMHKSLLNFDYTEAIEIANNFIIFDIEDNITETEKKLEDISIVITGKLNHYKNRDELKSVIEDLGGKVTGSISSKTSYLINNDVNSTSSKNLTAKKLNIPIISEEEFIQTFGL
;
A
#
# COMPACT_ATOMS: atom_id res chain seq x y z
N LEU A 1 4.92 -24.38 -24.69
CA LEU A 1 3.74 -23.86 -23.96
C LEU A 1 2.63 -23.47 -24.95
N ILE A 2 2.98 -22.88 -26.11
CA ILE A 2 2.01 -22.47 -27.14
C ILE A 2 1.25 -23.68 -27.68
N GLU A 3 1.92 -24.83 -27.82
CA GLU A 3 1.32 -26.08 -28.28
C GLU A 3 0.37 -26.74 -27.29
N ASN A 4 0.27 -26.20 -26.03
CA ASN A 4 -0.47 -26.78 -24.91
C ASN A 4 -1.65 -25.90 -24.42
N TYR A 5 -2.32 -25.19 -25.30
CA TYR A 5 -3.57 -24.45 -25.00
C TYR A 5 -3.44 -23.25 -24.04
N PHE A 6 -2.26 -22.66 -23.88
CA PHE A 6 -2.09 -21.42 -23.14
C PHE A 6 -1.83 -20.28 -24.11
N GLU A 7 -2.65 -19.25 -24.06
CA GLU A 7 -2.34 -17.98 -24.70
C GLU A 7 -1.21 -17.29 -23.92
N THR A 8 -0.13 -16.96 -24.60
CA THR A 8 0.99 -16.20 -24.03
C THR A 8 1.00 -14.81 -24.62
N VAL A 9 1.52 -13.85 -23.87
CA VAL A 9 1.85 -12.54 -24.46
C VAL A 9 2.86 -12.74 -25.60
N PRO A 10 2.80 -11.93 -26.67
CA PRO A 10 3.79 -11.98 -27.74
C PRO A 10 5.21 -11.85 -27.20
N PHE A 11 6.11 -12.70 -27.68
CA PHE A 11 7.53 -12.64 -27.34
C PHE A 11 8.39 -12.99 -28.55
N SER A 12 9.63 -12.53 -28.53
CA SER A 12 10.64 -12.88 -29.53
C SER A 12 12.01 -13.01 -28.87
N ILE A 13 12.87 -13.82 -29.44
CA ILE A 13 14.28 -13.88 -29.04
C ILE A 13 15.02 -12.89 -29.93
N ILE A 14 15.68 -11.93 -29.31
CA ILE A 14 16.42 -10.86 -29.96
C ILE A 14 17.88 -10.90 -29.51
N HIS A 15 18.79 -10.44 -30.36
CA HIS A 15 20.19 -10.28 -30.04
C HIS A 15 20.52 -8.84 -29.65
N ASP A 16 19.79 -7.87 -30.21
CA ASP A 16 19.93 -6.45 -29.94
C ASP A 16 18.58 -5.83 -29.63
N PHE A 17 18.52 -5.02 -28.57
CA PHE A 17 17.35 -4.24 -28.22
C PHE A 17 17.52 -2.81 -28.74
N ASN A 18 16.72 -2.44 -29.74
CA ASN A 18 16.79 -1.17 -30.45
C ASN A 18 15.40 -0.64 -30.84
N GLU A 19 15.34 0.57 -31.41
CA GLU A 19 14.08 1.21 -31.81
C GLU A 19 13.24 0.35 -32.76
N LYS A 20 13.88 -0.34 -33.70
CA LYS A 20 13.18 -1.21 -34.62
C LYS A 20 12.45 -2.35 -33.93
N THR A 21 13.10 -2.97 -32.94
CA THR A 21 12.49 -4.00 -32.09
C THR A 21 11.28 -3.47 -31.33
N ILE A 22 11.37 -2.23 -30.84
CA ILE A 22 10.29 -1.57 -30.10
C ILE A 22 9.08 -1.37 -31.02
N GLU A 23 9.29 -0.82 -32.22
CA GLU A 23 8.21 -0.58 -33.19
C GLU A 23 7.57 -1.89 -33.65
N GLU A 24 8.35 -2.94 -33.93
CA GLU A 24 7.82 -4.26 -34.30
C GLU A 24 6.88 -4.81 -33.21
N PHE A 25 7.21 -4.67 -31.94
CA PHE A 25 6.33 -5.12 -30.86
C PHE A 25 5.10 -4.23 -30.68
N LYS A 26 5.19 -2.92 -30.92
CA LYS A 26 4.01 -2.04 -30.94
C LYS A 26 3.04 -2.45 -32.02
N GLU A 27 3.53 -2.73 -33.26
CA GLU A 27 2.71 -3.20 -34.36
C GLU A 27 2.03 -4.54 -34.02
N ILE A 28 2.76 -5.48 -33.42
CA ILE A 28 2.21 -6.77 -32.98
C ILE A 28 1.10 -6.55 -31.94
N ALA A 29 1.30 -5.66 -30.97
CA ALA A 29 0.32 -5.36 -29.97
C ALA A 29 -0.96 -4.75 -30.57
N VAL A 30 -0.83 -3.77 -31.47
CA VAL A 30 -1.96 -3.15 -32.18
C VAL A 30 -2.72 -4.19 -32.97
N LYS A 31 -2.01 -5.01 -33.77
CA LYS A 31 -2.61 -6.06 -34.59
C LYS A 31 -3.41 -7.09 -33.78
N ASN A 32 -2.95 -7.41 -32.58
CA ASN A 32 -3.60 -8.38 -31.72
C ASN A 32 -4.56 -7.72 -30.68
N ASN A 33 -4.78 -6.40 -30.76
CA ASN A 33 -5.60 -5.62 -29.84
C ASN A 33 -5.17 -5.81 -28.37
N ILE A 34 -3.87 -5.84 -28.13
CA ILE A 34 -3.28 -6.00 -26.79
C ILE A 34 -2.82 -4.62 -26.31
N PRO A 35 -3.41 -4.04 -25.26
CA PRO A 35 -2.90 -2.80 -24.67
C PRO A 35 -1.54 -3.06 -24.00
N ILE A 36 -0.53 -2.26 -24.36
CA ILE A 36 0.81 -2.36 -23.78
C ILE A 36 1.31 -0.99 -23.35
N ASP A 37 1.98 -0.94 -22.20
CA ASP A 37 2.64 0.26 -21.64
C ASP A 37 4.16 0.20 -21.70
N GLY A 38 4.70 -0.91 -22.23
CA GLY A 38 6.13 -1.13 -22.35
C GLY A 38 6.47 -2.56 -22.74
N LEU A 39 7.76 -2.85 -22.73
CA LEU A 39 8.32 -4.17 -23.05
C LEU A 39 9.16 -4.66 -21.87
N VAL A 40 9.18 -5.97 -21.65
CA VAL A 40 10.07 -6.58 -20.67
C VAL A 40 11.14 -7.38 -21.39
N VAL A 41 12.37 -6.98 -21.24
CA VAL A 41 13.56 -7.64 -21.78
C VAL A 41 14.18 -8.52 -20.71
N LYS A 42 14.44 -9.80 -21.02
CA LYS A 42 15.02 -10.77 -20.08
C LYS A 42 16.11 -11.56 -20.78
N TYR A 43 17.10 -12.03 -20.02
CA TYR A 43 18.05 -13.00 -20.55
C TYR A 43 17.33 -14.29 -20.93
N ASN A 44 17.64 -14.83 -22.12
CA ASN A 44 17.03 -16.05 -22.63
C ASN A 44 17.52 -17.30 -21.89
N ASP A 45 18.76 -17.30 -21.38
CA ASP A 45 19.26 -18.37 -20.51
C ASP A 45 18.66 -18.23 -19.11
N CYS A 46 17.76 -19.16 -18.76
CA CYS A 46 17.06 -19.16 -17.48
C CYS A 46 18.01 -19.32 -16.29
N LYS A 47 19.09 -20.10 -16.42
CA LYS A 47 20.06 -20.30 -15.35
C LYS A 47 20.85 -19.01 -15.08
N TYR A 48 21.29 -18.36 -16.15
CA TYR A 48 21.96 -17.08 -16.05
C TYR A 48 21.02 -16.01 -15.47
N TYR A 49 19.77 -15.93 -15.97
CA TYR A 49 18.73 -15.02 -15.46
C TYR A 49 18.52 -15.18 -13.96
N GLU A 50 18.40 -16.42 -13.46
CA GLU A 50 18.21 -16.71 -12.05
C GLU A 50 19.47 -16.44 -11.21
N SER A 51 20.67 -16.67 -11.79
CA SER A 51 21.96 -16.48 -11.08
C SER A 51 22.25 -15.02 -10.73
N LEU A 52 21.62 -14.06 -11.43
CA LEU A 52 21.75 -12.63 -11.14
C LEU A 52 21.00 -12.22 -9.86
N GLY A 53 20.27 -13.15 -9.26
CA GLY A 53 19.51 -12.95 -8.03
C GLY A 53 18.20 -12.21 -8.26
N ARG A 54 17.52 -11.90 -7.16
CA ARG A 54 16.22 -11.23 -7.17
C ARG A 54 16.16 -10.15 -6.08
N THR A 55 15.28 -9.19 -6.28
CA THR A 55 14.75 -8.32 -5.24
C THR A 55 13.52 -9.00 -4.60
N ASP A 56 12.87 -8.37 -3.65
CA ASP A 56 11.66 -8.93 -3.03
C ASP A 56 10.54 -9.24 -4.05
N HIS A 57 10.52 -8.54 -5.18
CA HIS A 57 9.45 -8.64 -6.17
C HIS A 57 9.90 -9.09 -7.56
N HIS A 58 11.16 -8.85 -7.96
CA HIS A 58 11.61 -9.06 -9.34
C HIS A 58 13.01 -9.69 -9.42
N PHE A 59 13.24 -10.51 -10.46
CA PHE A 59 14.56 -10.97 -10.82
C PHE A 59 15.39 -9.84 -11.44
N ARG A 60 16.69 -9.78 -11.11
CA ARG A 60 17.62 -8.77 -11.64
C ARG A 60 18.04 -9.01 -13.08
N GLY A 61 17.79 -10.20 -13.62
CA GLY A 61 18.10 -10.57 -14.99
C GLY A 61 17.12 -9.99 -16.05
N GLY A 62 16.15 -9.21 -15.67
CA GLY A 62 15.20 -8.55 -16.55
C GLY A 62 15.14 -7.06 -16.33
N ILE A 63 14.83 -6.32 -17.40
CA ILE A 63 14.59 -4.88 -17.39
C ILE A 63 13.25 -4.58 -18.05
N ALA A 64 12.47 -3.67 -17.47
CA ALA A 64 11.27 -3.14 -18.08
C ALA A 64 11.62 -1.85 -18.84
N PHE A 65 11.30 -1.81 -20.11
CA PHE A 65 11.35 -0.62 -20.93
C PHE A 65 9.95 -0.06 -21.04
N LYS A 66 9.72 1.12 -20.50
CA LYS A 66 8.44 1.83 -20.57
C LYS A 66 8.42 2.73 -21.81
N PHE A 67 7.27 2.79 -22.48
CA PHE A 67 7.07 3.78 -23.53
C PHE A 67 6.99 5.17 -22.92
N TYR A 68 7.29 6.19 -23.71
CA TYR A 68 7.05 7.57 -23.30
C TYR A 68 5.54 7.76 -23.20
N ASP A 69 5.10 8.25 -22.05
CA ASP A 69 3.72 8.68 -21.87
C ASP A 69 3.44 9.89 -22.76
N GLU A 70 2.27 9.90 -23.41
CA GLU A 70 1.81 11.08 -24.13
C GLU A 70 1.68 12.26 -23.18
N VAL A 71 2.10 13.42 -23.64
CA VAL A 71 2.14 14.66 -22.85
C VAL A 71 1.07 15.60 -23.37
N TYR A 72 0.31 16.19 -22.46
CA TYR A 72 -0.81 17.08 -22.75
C TYR A 72 -0.55 18.46 -22.14
N GLU A 73 -0.74 19.50 -22.93
CA GLU A 73 -0.58 20.88 -22.47
C GLU A 73 -1.87 21.36 -21.77
N THR A 74 -1.69 22.11 -20.69
CA THR A 74 -2.78 22.77 -19.96
C THR A 74 -2.27 24.03 -19.26
N GLU A 75 -3.14 24.71 -18.50
CA GLU A 75 -2.83 25.95 -17.78
C GLU A 75 -3.17 25.80 -16.30
N LEU A 76 -2.26 26.22 -15.41
CA LEU A 76 -2.45 26.24 -13.97
C LEU A 76 -3.55 27.23 -13.59
N LEU A 77 -4.51 26.77 -12.78
CA LEU A 77 -5.61 27.58 -12.27
C LEU A 77 -5.42 27.95 -10.79
N ASP A 78 -4.87 27.02 -10.00
CA ASP A 78 -4.66 27.22 -8.57
C ASP A 78 -3.77 26.10 -8.00
N ILE A 79 -3.37 26.21 -6.75
CA ILE A 79 -2.72 25.15 -5.96
C ILE A 79 -3.57 24.86 -4.73
N GLU A 80 -4.16 23.66 -4.71
CA GLU A 80 -4.83 23.12 -3.54
C GLU A 80 -3.82 22.50 -2.58
N TRP A 81 -3.89 22.85 -1.29
CA TRP A 81 -3.02 22.27 -0.26
C TRP A 81 -3.78 21.22 0.54
N THR A 82 -3.47 19.95 0.28
CA THR A 82 -4.12 18.79 0.92
C THR A 82 -3.33 18.32 2.12
N MET A 83 -4.01 18.07 3.24
CA MET A 83 -3.36 17.68 4.50
C MET A 83 -3.21 16.17 4.62
N GLY A 84 -2.01 15.74 4.99
CA GLY A 84 -1.71 14.38 5.43
C GLY A 84 -1.91 14.20 6.95
N ARG A 85 -1.79 12.96 7.42
CA ARG A 85 -1.95 12.59 8.85
C ARG A 85 -0.91 13.23 9.78
N THR A 86 0.26 13.55 9.27
CA THR A 86 1.36 14.18 10.02
C THR A 86 1.20 15.71 10.12
N GLY A 87 0.24 16.29 9.39
CA GLY A 87 0.07 17.74 9.27
C GLY A 87 0.84 18.36 8.12
N VAL A 88 1.52 17.55 7.31
CA VAL A 88 2.14 18.00 6.05
C VAL A 88 1.03 18.38 5.08
N LEU A 89 1.17 19.57 4.50
CA LEU A 89 0.33 20.10 3.43
C LEU A 89 1.01 19.80 2.10
N THR A 90 0.40 18.94 1.31
CA THR A 90 0.90 18.55 -0.01
C THR A 90 0.30 19.47 -1.07
N PRO A 91 1.12 20.12 -1.91
CA PRO A 91 0.63 20.95 -3.01
C PRO A 91 0.08 20.07 -4.15
N VAL A 92 -1.11 20.40 -4.63
CA VAL A 92 -1.79 19.76 -5.75
C VAL A 92 -2.12 20.83 -6.78
N ALA A 93 -1.53 20.75 -7.96
CA ALA A 93 -1.84 21.66 -9.04
C ALA A 93 -3.26 21.41 -9.54
N MET A 94 -4.04 22.46 -9.60
CA MET A 94 -5.35 22.52 -10.23
C MET A 94 -5.19 23.20 -11.60
N PHE A 95 -5.62 22.53 -12.67
CA PHE A 95 -5.40 23.04 -14.04
C PHE A 95 -6.67 22.90 -14.90
N ARG A 96 -6.68 23.55 -16.06
CA ARG A 96 -7.78 23.41 -17.01
C ARG A 96 -7.99 21.95 -17.37
N PRO A 97 -9.28 21.48 -17.41
CA PRO A 97 -9.57 20.09 -17.73
C PRO A 97 -8.94 19.64 -19.04
N ILE A 98 -8.29 18.49 -19.05
CA ILE A 98 -7.75 17.83 -20.21
C ILE A 98 -8.26 16.38 -20.28
N GLU A 99 -8.45 15.88 -21.48
CA GLU A 99 -8.86 14.49 -21.68
C GLU A 99 -7.61 13.63 -21.93
N ILE A 100 -7.39 12.65 -21.07
CA ILE A 100 -6.30 11.67 -21.19
C ILE A 100 -6.90 10.27 -21.06
N ASP A 101 -6.75 9.44 -22.08
CA ASP A 101 -7.25 8.06 -22.15
C ASP A 101 -8.74 7.94 -21.76
N GLY A 102 -9.57 8.85 -22.29
CA GLY A 102 -11.02 8.86 -22.04
C GLY A 102 -11.43 9.29 -20.62
N CYS A 103 -10.50 9.87 -19.85
CA CYS A 103 -10.76 10.41 -18.52
C CYS A 103 -10.44 11.90 -18.47
N THR A 104 -11.35 12.70 -17.91
CA THR A 104 -11.09 14.12 -17.63
C THR A 104 -10.17 14.28 -16.43
N VAL A 105 -9.01 14.87 -16.62
CA VAL A 105 -8.00 15.14 -15.59
C VAL A 105 -7.97 16.64 -15.31
N THR A 106 -8.02 17.03 -14.04
CA THR A 106 -8.06 18.43 -13.58
C THR A 106 -7.03 18.74 -12.51
N ARG A 107 -6.32 17.73 -11.99
CA ARG A 107 -5.37 17.90 -10.88
C ARG A 107 -4.23 16.90 -10.92
N ALA A 108 -3.08 17.31 -10.43
CA ALA A 108 -1.91 16.43 -10.23
C ALA A 108 -1.14 16.83 -8.96
N SER A 109 -0.67 15.85 -8.20
CA SER A 109 0.14 16.10 -7.01
C SER A 109 1.54 16.58 -7.39
N MET A 110 2.06 17.56 -6.64
CA MET A 110 3.44 18.01 -6.72
C MET A 110 4.28 17.53 -5.53
N HIS A 111 3.79 16.53 -4.80
CA HIS A 111 4.43 15.79 -3.72
C HIS A 111 4.82 16.63 -2.50
N ASN A 112 5.64 17.66 -2.64
CA ASN A 112 6.13 18.54 -1.59
C ASN A 112 6.57 19.89 -2.16
N VAL A 113 6.99 20.83 -1.30
CA VAL A 113 7.41 22.18 -1.70
C VAL A 113 8.61 22.13 -2.62
N SER A 114 9.65 21.32 -2.32
CA SER A 114 10.86 21.24 -3.16
C SER A 114 10.55 20.78 -4.59
N VAL A 115 9.71 19.76 -4.75
CA VAL A 115 9.29 19.27 -6.08
C VAL A 115 8.44 20.31 -6.80
N MET A 116 7.56 20.99 -6.07
CA MET A 116 6.77 22.09 -6.65
C MET A 116 7.67 23.22 -7.16
N GLU A 117 8.65 23.67 -6.37
CA GLU A 117 9.59 24.72 -6.77
C GLU A 117 10.46 24.31 -7.97
N GLU A 118 10.91 23.05 -8.01
CA GLU A 118 11.66 22.50 -9.14
C GLU A 118 10.81 22.50 -10.43
N LEU A 119 9.55 22.06 -10.34
CA LEU A 119 8.64 21.99 -11.48
C LEU A 119 8.24 23.38 -11.98
N MET A 120 7.84 24.27 -11.07
CA MET A 120 7.28 25.59 -11.42
C MET A 120 8.35 26.62 -11.75
N GLY A 121 9.60 26.39 -11.31
CA GLY A 121 10.75 27.26 -11.55
C GLY A 121 10.76 28.52 -10.69
N LYS A 122 11.77 29.37 -10.92
CA LYS A 122 12.07 30.55 -10.11
C LYS A 122 10.93 31.59 -10.04
N PHE A 123 10.13 31.68 -11.09
CA PHE A 123 9.10 32.71 -11.24
C PHE A 123 7.68 32.18 -10.99
N GLY A 124 7.51 30.88 -10.84
CA GLY A 124 6.25 30.22 -10.54
C GLY A 124 6.10 29.84 -9.07
N PRO A 125 4.92 29.30 -8.69
CA PRO A 125 3.73 29.14 -9.53
C PRO A 125 2.96 30.44 -9.77
N TYR A 126 2.44 30.62 -10.96
CA TYR A 126 1.57 31.76 -11.30
C TYR A 126 0.30 31.31 -12.07
N LEU A 127 -0.75 32.12 -11.98
CA LEU A 127 -2.02 31.85 -12.63
C LEU A 127 -1.87 31.83 -14.17
N GLY A 128 -2.33 30.77 -14.80
CA GLY A 128 -2.22 30.58 -16.25
C GLY A 128 -0.85 30.03 -16.70
N GLN A 129 0.02 29.61 -15.78
CA GLN A 129 1.29 28.96 -16.11
C GLN A 129 1.04 27.70 -16.95
N LYS A 130 1.71 27.57 -18.09
CA LYS A 130 1.58 26.41 -18.96
C LYS A 130 2.23 25.21 -18.30
N LEU A 131 1.52 24.08 -18.34
CA LEU A 131 1.94 22.81 -17.77
C LEU A 131 1.92 21.74 -18.85
N GLU A 132 2.88 20.84 -18.79
CA GLU A 132 2.86 19.57 -19.48
C GLU A 132 2.48 18.45 -18.50
N VAL A 133 1.38 17.76 -18.76
CA VAL A 133 0.83 16.72 -17.88
C VAL A 133 0.79 15.38 -18.61
N PHE A 134 1.05 14.30 -17.88
CA PHE A 134 0.97 12.93 -18.39
C PHE A 134 0.37 12.02 -17.31
N LYS A 135 -0.01 10.79 -17.67
CA LYS A 135 -0.40 9.75 -16.69
C LYS A 135 0.72 8.76 -16.50
N ALA A 136 1.41 8.82 -15.37
CA ALA A 136 2.37 7.79 -15.00
C ALA A 136 1.69 6.42 -14.88
N ASN A 137 2.25 5.41 -15.57
CA ASN A 137 1.67 4.06 -15.68
C ASN A 137 0.21 4.05 -16.16
N GLN A 138 -0.20 5.03 -16.99
CA GLN A 138 -1.56 5.19 -17.52
C GLN A 138 -2.65 5.40 -16.45
N ILE A 139 -2.27 5.68 -15.21
CA ILE A 139 -3.20 5.77 -14.07
C ILE A 139 -3.09 7.11 -13.35
N ILE A 140 -1.88 7.52 -12.96
CA ILE A 140 -1.67 8.64 -12.02
C ILE A 140 -1.24 9.89 -12.78
N PRO A 141 -2.05 10.97 -12.78
CA PRO A 141 -1.65 12.25 -13.35
C PRO A 141 -0.42 12.83 -12.67
N GLN A 142 0.55 13.25 -13.46
CA GLN A 142 1.77 13.92 -13.00
C GLN A 142 2.10 15.10 -13.91
N ILE A 143 2.76 16.11 -13.36
CA ILE A 143 3.32 17.22 -14.10
C ILE A 143 4.72 16.82 -14.55
N LYS A 144 4.97 16.88 -15.86
CA LYS A 144 6.28 16.63 -16.46
C LYS A 144 7.15 17.87 -16.40
N SER A 145 6.57 19.00 -16.75
CA SER A 145 7.24 20.30 -16.78
C SER A 145 6.23 21.44 -16.68
N ALA A 146 6.70 22.62 -16.31
CA ALA A 146 5.96 23.88 -16.40
C ALA A 146 6.79 24.91 -17.17
N ASP A 147 6.12 25.94 -17.71
CA ASP A 147 6.80 27.06 -18.34
C ASP A 147 7.62 27.81 -17.28
N GLN A 148 8.94 27.85 -17.47
CA GLN A 148 9.90 28.54 -16.59
C GLN A 148 10.51 29.77 -17.26
N SER A 149 9.88 30.28 -18.31
CA SER A 149 10.37 31.44 -19.05
C SER A 149 10.42 32.69 -18.16
N GLU A 150 11.39 33.52 -18.41
CA GLU A 150 11.53 34.83 -17.76
C GLU A 150 10.50 35.82 -18.33
N HIS A 151 9.63 36.35 -17.49
CA HIS A 151 8.60 37.32 -17.86
C HIS A 151 8.88 38.70 -17.24
N GLY A 152 8.51 39.77 -17.93
CA GLY A 152 8.60 41.13 -17.38
C GLY A 152 7.54 41.39 -16.30
N THR A 153 7.76 42.44 -15.50
CA THR A 153 6.87 42.80 -14.37
C THR A 153 5.41 42.98 -14.77
N LEU A 154 5.12 43.48 -15.98
CA LEU A 154 3.78 43.70 -16.48
C LEU A 154 3.01 42.38 -16.71
N PHE A 155 3.73 41.29 -17.02
CA PHE A 155 3.15 39.97 -17.19
C PHE A 155 2.44 39.48 -15.91
N PHE A 156 3.07 39.70 -14.75
CA PHE A 156 2.53 39.25 -13.46
C PHE A 156 1.36 40.11 -12.94
N ILE A 157 0.99 41.18 -13.63
CA ILE A 157 -0.27 41.89 -13.36
C ILE A 157 -1.47 41.07 -13.87
N GLU A 158 -1.33 40.43 -15.04
CA GLU A 158 -2.35 39.57 -15.63
C GLU A 158 -2.25 38.10 -15.14
N HIS A 159 -1.06 37.69 -14.74
CA HIS A 159 -0.73 36.34 -14.27
C HIS A 159 -0.13 36.42 -12.85
N PRO A 160 -0.91 36.70 -11.81
CA PRO A 160 -0.40 36.85 -10.46
C PRO A 160 0.20 35.55 -9.92
N ASN A 161 1.24 35.67 -9.11
CA ASN A 161 1.83 34.54 -8.40
C ASN A 161 0.81 33.94 -7.43
N ILE A 162 0.85 32.61 -7.32
CA ILE A 162 0.05 31.86 -6.35
C ILE A 162 0.89 31.77 -5.06
N GLU A 163 0.40 32.44 -4.02
CA GLU A 163 1.07 32.53 -2.72
C GLU A 163 1.02 31.21 -1.95
N TYR A 164 2.08 30.95 -1.19
CA TYR A 164 2.06 29.84 -0.24
C TYR A 164 1.11 30.19 0.93
N PRO A 165 0.33 29.20 1.44
CA PRO A 165 -0.59 29.48 2.52
C PRO A 165 0.19 29.77 3.81
N THR A 166 0.02 30.95 4.37
CA THR A 166 0.52 31.31 5.70
C THR A 166 -0.36 30.78 6.84
N LYS A 167 -1.56 30.32 6.47
CA LYS A 167 -2.54 29.71 7.37
C LYS A 167 -3.02 28.38 6.84
N CYS A 168 -3.16 27.43 7.73
CA CYS A 168 -3.71 26.12 7.39
C CYS A 168 -5.11 26.25 6.80
N PRO A 169 -5.38 25.69 5.60
CA PRO A 169 -6.70 25.78 4.95
C PRO A 169 -7.82 25.10 5.74
N ILE A 170 -7.49 24.24 6.70
CA ILE A 170 -8.48 23.50 7.49
C ILE A 170 -8.77 24.19 8.83
N CYS A 171 -7.73 24.52 9.61
CA CYS A 171 -7.93 25.03 10.97
C CYS A 171 -7.57 26.52 11.14
N GLY A 172 -7.08 27.21 10.11
CA GLY A 172 -6.64 28.59 10.18
C GLY A 172 -5.35 28.83 11.00
N GLY A 173 -4.76 27.79 11.57
CA GLY A 173 -3.50 27.88 12.32
C GLY A 173 -2.30 28.21 11.42
N VAL A 174 -1.20 28.65 12.01
CA VAL A 174 0.04 29.01 11.29
C VAL A 174 0.58 27.81 10.52
N THR A 175 1.11 28.06 9.32
CA THR A 175 1.87 27.09 8.53
C THR A 175 3.33 27.50 8.44
N GLU A 176 4.22 26.53 8.42
CA GLU A 176 5.67 26.75 8.28
C GLU A 176 6.27 25.74 7.31
N ILE A 177 7.33 26.18 6.59
CA ILE A 177 8.12 25.27 5.75
C ILE A 177 9.25 24.71 6.61
N HIS A 178 9.31 23.38 6.68
CA HIS A 178 10.39 22.66 7.36
C HIS A 178 11.24 21.92 6.35
N GLU A 179 12.55 21.95 6.55
CA GLU A 179 13.49 21.18 5.75
C GLU A 179 13.80 19.85 6.47
N SER A 180 13.59 18.75 5.75
CA SER A 180 13.97 17.42 6.24
C SER A 180 15.48 17.21 6.14
N ILE A 181 16.00 16.13 6.76
CA ILE A 181 17.43 15.76 6.67
C ILE A 181 17.85 15.52 5.21
N SER A 182 16.95 15.07 4.37
CA SER A 182 17.17 14.90 2.92
C SER A 182 17.13 16.22 2.13
N ARG A 183 17.05 17.36 2.81
CA ARG A 183 16.85 18.70 2.23
C ARG A 183 15.55 18.86 1.45
N THR A 184 14.58 18.03 1.71
CA THR A 184 13.23 18.15 1.16
C THR A 184 12.42 19.12 2.00
N GLN A 185 11.87 20.15 1.37
CA GLN A 185 11.02 21.13 2.05
C GLN A 185 9.55 20.66 2.04
N GLU A 186 8.95 20.71 3.21
CA GLU A 186 7.55 20.34 3.44
C GLU A 186 6.83 21.48 4.15
N MET A 187 5.61 21.80 3.71
CA MET A 187 4.73 22.73 4.40
C MET A 187 4.00 22.03 5.54
N LEU A 188 4.07 22.54 6.76
CA LEU A 188 3.41 21.95 7.92
C LEU A 188 2.40 22.90 8.55
N CYS A 189 1.26 22.36 8.96
CA CYS A 189 0.37 23.02 9.89
C CYS A 189 0.94 22.91 11.31
N MET A 190 1.21 24.03 11.97
CA MET A 190 1.81 24.06 13.31
C MET A 190 0.80 23.81 14.44
N ASN A 191 -0.51 23.86 14.15
CA ASN A 191 -1.52 23.58 15.18
C ASN A 191 -1.55 22.06 15.53
N PRO A 192 -1.17 21.63 16.73
CA PRO A 192 -1.23 20.22 17.14
C PRO A 192 -2.66 19.68 17.22
N GLN A 193 -3.65 20.54 17.45
CA GLN A 193 -5.08 20.19 17.55
C GLN A 193 -5.84 20.42 16.23
N CYS A 194 -5.14 20.45 15.10
CA CYS A 194 -5.79 20.62 13.81
C CYS A 194 -6.71 19.42 13.51
N GLU A 195 -7.97 19.70 13.23
CA GLU A 195 -8.97 18.68 12.87
C GLU A 195 -8.56 17.85 11.65
N GLY A 196 -7.89 18.48 10.67
CA GLY A 196 -7.36 17.75 9.52
C GLY A 196 -6.31 16.70 9.87
N LYS A 197 -5.48 16.94 10.89
CA LYS A 197 -4.56 15.93 11.42
C LYS A 197 -5.33 14.80 12.09
N LEU A 198 -6.32 15.12 12.91
CA LEU A 198 -7.15 14.14 13.60
C LEU A 198 -7.90 13.25 12.61
N ILE A 199 -8.60 13.85 11.65
CA ILE A 199 -9.35 13.11 10.62
C ILE A 199 -8.44 12.13 9.87
N ASN A 200 -7.28 12.59 9.40
CA ASN A 200 -6.38 11.74 8.62
C ASN A 200 -5.68 10.66 9.46
N LYS A 201 -5.41 10.93 10.75
CA LYS A 201 -4.93 9.92 11.70
C LYS A 201 -6.00 8.84 11.95
N LEU A 202 -7.26 9.25 12.18
CA LEU A 202 -8.37 8.33 12.37
C LEU A 202 -8.68 7.51 11.11
N ASP A 203 -8.65 8.12 9.93
CA ASP A 203 -8.84 7.41 8.65
C ASP A 203 -7.76 6.34 8.45
N HIS A 204 -6.51 6.64 8.80
CA HIS A 204 -5.44 5.64 8.78
C HIS A 204 -5.66 4.54 9.84
N PHE A 205 -5.99 4.90 11.07
CA PHE A 205 -6.20 3.98 12.18
C PHE A 205 -7.35 3.02 11.92
N CYS A 206 -8.48 3.54 11.44
CA CYS A 206 -9.68 2.75 11.13
C CYS A 206 -9.62 2.07 9.75
N GLY A 207 -8.76 2.53 8.85
CA GLY A 207 -8.70 2.09 7.47
C GLY A 207 -8.05 0.72 7.28
N LYS A 208 -8.02 0.25 6.03
CA LYS A 208 -7.47 -1.06 5.63
C LYS A 208 -5.99 -1.26 6.01
N LYS A 209 -5.22 -0.17 6.10
CA LYS A 209 -3.81 -0.20 6.50
C LYS A 209 -3.61 -0.18 8.03
N GLY A 210 -4.68 0.00 8.79
CA GLY A 210 -4.74 -0.02 10.23
C GLY A 210 -5.59 -1.19 10.73
N LEU A 211 -6.63 -0.90 11.53
CA LEU A 211 -7.51 -1.91 12.13
C LEU A 211 -8.63 -2.42 11.21
N ASP A 212 -8.73 -1.92 9.98
CA ASP A 212 -9.71 -2.32 8.95
C ASP A 212 -11.18 -2.32 9.44
N ILE A 213 -11.58 -1.24 10.12
CA ILE A 213 -12.94 -1.10 10.67
C ILE A 213 -13.91 -0.74 9.54
N LYS A 214 -14.58 -1.73 9.01
CA LYS A 214 -15.52 -1.57 7.89
C LYS A 214 -16.64 -0.58 8.20
N GLY A 215 -16.87 0.36 7.28
CA GLY A 215 -17.93 1.37 7.40
C GLY A 215 -17.49 2.68 8.04
N LEU A 216 -16.33 2.75 8.69
CA LEU A 216 -15.72 4.00 9.14
C LEU A 216 -14.87 4.62 8.03
N SER A 217 -15.52 5.12 6.98
CA SER A 217 -14.86 5.92 5.95
C SER A 217 -14.48 7.31 6.49
N LYS A 218 -13.54 8.00 5.81
CA LYS A 218 -13.17 9.37 6.14
C LYS A 218 -14.40 10.30 6.28
N ALA A 219 -15.33 10.21 5.35
CA ALA A 219 -16.58 11.00 5.42
C ALA A 219 -17.49 10.64 6.61
N THR A 220 -17.44 9.38 7.08
CA THR A 220 -18.14 8.98 8.31
C THR A 220 -17.44 9.56 9.54
N LEU A 221 -16.11 9.48 9.57
CA LEU A 221 -15.29 10.02 10.66
C LEU A 221 -15.46 11.56 10.80
N GLU A 222 -15.48 12.29 9.68
CA GLU A 222 -15.78 13.73 9.65
C GLU A 222 -17.11 14.03 10.36
N LYS A 223 -18.18 13.33 10.02
CA LYS A 223 -19.48 13.50 10.67
C LYS A 223 -19.44 13.19 12.18
N LEU A 224 -18.71 12.14 12.59
CA LEU A 224 -18.58 11.78 13.99
C LEU A 224 -17.82 12.85 14.80
N ILE A 225 -16.82 13.49 14.19
CA ILE A 225 -16.09 14.63 14.76
C ILE A 225 -17.00 15.86 14.84
N ASP A 226 -17.71 16.20 13.78
CA ASP A 226 -18.66 17.33 13.72
C ASP A 226 -19.76 17.20 14.78
N TRP A 227 -20.22 15.99 15.06
CA TRP A 227 -21.18 15.73 16.13
C TRP A 227 -20.56 15.76 17.53
N GLY A 228 -19.22 15.88 17.62
CA GLY A 228 -18.49 15.90 18.89
C GLY A 228 -18.38 14.54 19.58
N TRP A 229 -18.68 13.44 18.85
CA TRP A 229 -18.63 12.08 19.41
C TRP A 229 -17.25 11.47 19.37
N VAL A 230 -16.39 11.94 18.47
CA VAL A 230 -15.01 11.48 18.30
C VAL A 230 -14.06 12.68 18.39
N LYS A 231 -13.14 12.64 19.34
CA LYS A 231 -12.07 13.62 19.57
C LYS A 231 -10.70 12.98 19.64
N SER A 232 -10.66 11.65 19.74
CA SER A 232 -9.45 10.84 19.90
C SER A 232 -9.69 9.44 19.37
N PHE A 233 -8.62 8.62 19.29
CA PHE A 233 -8.75 7.23 18.83
C PHE A 233 -9.61 6.36 19.76
N LYS A 234 -9.51 6.56 21.06
CA LYS A 234 -10.27 5.77 22.05
C LYS A 234 -11.78 5.95 21.93
N ASP A 235 -12.24 7.12 21.47
CA ASP A 235 -13.67 7.39 21.33
C ASP A 235 -14.33 6.45 20.31
N ILE A 236 -13.57 5.94 19.32
CA ILE A 236 -14.04 4.96 18.34
C ILE A 236 -14.59 3.71 19.03
N PHE A 237 -13.94 3.24 20.10
CA PHE A 237 -14.32 2.02 20.82
C PHE A 237 -15.52 2.20 21.77
N SER A 238 -16.01 3.43 21.90
CA SER A 238 -17.13 3.80 22.76
C SER A 238 -18.31 4.41 21.98
N LEU A 239 -18.38 4.20 20.66
CA LEU A 239 -19.43 4.75 19.80
C LEU A 239 -20.78 4.07 19.99
N ASP A 240 -20.83 2.89 20.59
CA ASP A 240 -22.03 2.15 20.95
C ASP A 240 -22.97 2.99 21.82
N LYS A 241 -22.45 3.84 22.71
CA LYS A 241 -23.26 4.76 23.55
C LYS A 241 -24.12 5.76 22.76
N TYR A 242 -23.83 5.97 21.46
CA TYR A 242 -24.57 6.87 20.58
C TYR A 242 -25.47 6.12 19.60
N GLU A 243 -25.61 4.79 19.68
CA GLU A 243 -26.32 3.99 18.68
C GLU A 243 -27.72 4.51 18.38
N GLU A 244 -28.53 4.78 19.42
CA GLU A 244 -29.90 5.28 19.26
C GLU A 244 -30.00 6.65 18.57
N GLU A 245 -29.04 7.52 18.84
CA GLU A 245 -28.96 8.83 18.19
C GLU A 245 -28.41 8.71 16.76
N TRP A 246 -27.39 7.85 16.56
CA TRP A 246 -26.74 7.65 15.28
C TRP A 246 -27.71 7.14 14.20
N ILE A 247 -28.56 6.19 14.57
CA ILE A 247 -29.59 5.65 13.66
C ILE A 247 -30.53 6.75 13.11
N LYS A 248 -30.72 7.83 13.86
CA LYS A 248 -31.60 8.96 13.48
C LYS A 248 -30.88 10.00 12.62
N LYS A 249 -29.56 9.94 12.48
CA LYS A 249 -28.79 10.92 11.69
C LYS A 249 -28.95 10.68 10.18
N PRO A 250 -28.99 11.76 9.37
CA PRO A 250 -29.10 11.63 7.92
C PRO A 250 -28.01 10.77 7.29
N GLY A 251 -28.43 9.82 6.45
CA GLY A 251 -27.53 8.88 5.76
C GLY A 251 -27.13 7.64 6.58
N PHE A 252 -27.69 7.46 7.78
CA PHE A 252 -27.53 6.29 8.62
C PHE A 252 -28.87 5.63 8.93
N GLY A 253 -28.83 4.34 9.20
CA GLY A 253 -29.99 3.55 9.62
C GLY A 253 -29.53 2.39 10.50
N ALA A 254 -30.45 1.70 11.14
CA ALA A 254 -30.15 0.61 12.09
C ALA A 254 -29.17 -0.43 11.54
N LYS A 255 -29.35 -0.85 10.27
CA LYS A 255 -28.47 -1.85 9.64
C LYS A 255 -27.03 -1.32 9.43
N SER A 256 -26.87 -0.09 8.96
CA SER A 256 -25.55 0.49 8.70
C SER A 256 -24.79 0.77 10.00
N VAL A 257 -25.47 1.34 11.01
CA VAL A 257 -24.88 1.57 12.33
C VAL A 257 -24.52 0.27 13.01
N GLY A 258 -25.42 -0.73 13.02
CA GLY A 258 -25.14 -2.04 13.58
C GLY A 258 -23.95 -2.75 12.92
N ASN A 259 -23.79 -2.63 11.60
CA ASN A 259 -22.62 -3.16 10.89
C ASN A 259 -21.32 -2.46 11.33
N ILE A 260 -21.32 -1.13 11.47
CA ILE A 260 -20.16 -0.36 11.93
C ILE A 260 -19.78 -0.76 13.37
N LEU A 261 -20.76 -0.78 14.28
CA LEU A 261 -20.51 -1.17 15.66
C LEU A 261 -19.98 -2.61 15.77
N SER A 262 -20.55 -3.53 14.97
CA SER A 262 -20.02 -4.89 14.86
C SER A 262 -18.60 -4.96 14.34
N ALA A 263 -18.24 -4.10 13.36
CA ALA A 263 -16.87 -4.02 12.84
C ALA A 263 -15.90 -3.46 13.90
N ILE A 264 -16.32 -2.45 14.68
CA ILE A 264 -15.55 -1.93 15.83
C ILE A 264 -15.31 -3.04 16.86
N GLN A 265 -16.32 -3.82 17.22
CA GLN A 265 -16.14 -4.92 18.19
C GLN A 265 -15.17 -5.98 17.66
N LYS A 266 -15.24 -6.33 16.38
CA LYS A 266 -14.29 -7.27 15.76
C LYS A 266 -12.86 -6.74 15.74
N SER A 267 -12.68 -5.44 15.53
CA SER A 267 -11.34 -4.82 15.48
C SER A 267 -10.62 -4.78 16.83
N LYS A 268 -11.33 -5.02 17.94
CA LYS A 268 -10.72 -5.17 19.26
C LYS A 268 -9.82 -6.39 19.34
N ASN A 269 -10.08 -7.43 18.54
CA ASN A 269 -9.18 -8.57 18.38
C ASN A 269 -8.31 -8.31 17.14
N CYS A 270 -7.05 -8.06 17.35
CA CYS A 270 -6.13 -7.78 16.25
C CYS A 270 -4.70 -8.28 16.56
N LYS A 271 -3.93 -8.50 15.49
CA LYS A 271 -2.51 -8.81 15.61
C LYS A 271 -1.73 -7.58 16.07
N LEU A 272 -0.67 -7.80 16.84
CA LEU A 272 0.18 -6.72 17.36
C LEU A 272 0.79 -5.86 16.24
N ASN A 273 1.25 -6.47 15.15
CA ASN A 273 1.79 -5.75 14.00
C ASN A 273 0.76 -4.82 13.35
N ASN A 274 -0.52 -5.27 13.27
CA ASN A 274 -1.59 -4.43 12.72
C ASN A 274 -1.89 -3.24 13.62
N TYR A 275 -1.88 -3.45 14.95
CA TYR A 275 -2.05 -2.37 15.91
C TYR A 275 -0.93 -1.34 15.82
N ILE A 276 0.34 -1.78 15.81
CA ILE A 276 1.50 -0.87 15.66
C ILE A 276 1.41 -0.09 14.35
N ALA A 277 1.07 -0.75 13.25
CA ALA A 277 0.88 -0.07 11.96
C ALA A 277 -0.27 0.94 11.99
N ALA A 278 -1.38 0.62 12.70
CA ALA A 278 -2.54 1.48 12.86
C ALA A 278 -2.22 2.79 13.59
N LEU A 279 -1.30 2.79 14.55
CA LEU A 279 -0.90 3.99 15.29
C LEU A 279 -0.39 5.11 14.38
N GLY A 280 0.03 4.78 13.16
CA GLY A 280 0.46 5.77 12.17
C GLY A 280 1.77 6.46 12.54
N ILE A 281 2.64 5.80 13.29
CA ILE A 281 4.00 6.27 13.60
C ILE A 281 4.71 6.61 12.28
N PRO A 282 5.29 7.80 12.12
CA PRO A 282 5.97 8.17 10.88
C PRO A 282 7.01 7.13 10.48
N LEU A 283 7.11 6.80 9.20
CA LEU A 283 8.00 5.79 8.61
C LEU A 283 7.73 4.32 9.03
N ILE A 284 6.83 4.06 9.98
CA ILE A 284 6.48 2.71 10.43
C ILE A 284 5.17 2.28 9.76
N GLY A 285 5.31 1.54 8.68
CA GLY A 285 4.19 0.90 7.97
C GLY A 285 4.03 -0.57 8.35
N ALA A 286 3.17 -1.31 7.63
CA ALA A 286 2.87 -2.70 7.92
C ALA A 286 4.11 -3.63 7.89
N ILE A 287 5.06 -3.40 6.97
CA ILE A 287 6.30 -4.20 6.88
C ILE A 287 7.17 -3.95 8.12
N ALA A 288 7.45 -2.68 8.43
CA ALA A 288 8.25 -2.34 9.61
C ALA A 288 7.58 -2.80 10.92
N ALA A 289 6.25 -2.70 11.02
CA ALA A 289 5.52 -3.21 12.17
C ALA A 289 5.65 -4.75 12.31
N LYS A 290 5.66 -5.49 11.19
CA LYS A 290 5.91 -6.93 11.19
C LYS A 290 7.33 -7.24 11.67
N ASP A 291 8.35 -6.52 11.19
CA ASP A 291 9.74 -6.71 11.62
C ASP A 291 9.90 -6.38 13.12
N ILE A 292 9.21 -5.36 13.65
CA ILE A 292 9.16 -5.06 15.08
C ILE A 292 8.60 -6.26 15.85
N THR A 293 7.47 -6.81 15.43
CA THR A 293 6.80 -7.90 16.17
C THR A 293 7.52 -9.25 16.08
N THR A 294 8.43 -9.43 15.14
CA THR A 294 9.33 -10.58 15.11
C THR A 294 10.35 -10.54 16.27
N ASN A 295 10.72 -9.34 16.73
CA ASN A 295 11.70 -9.15 17.80
C ASN A 295 11.04 -8.86 19.16
N PHE A 296 9.86 -8.27 19.16
CA PHE A 296 9.09 -7.91 20.35
C PHE A 296 7.70 -8.55 20.25
N LEU A 297 7.57 -9.73 20.85
CA LEU A 297 6.43 -10.61 20.63
C LEU A 297 5.13 -10.09 21.29
N THR A 298 5.25 -9.28 22.33
CA THR A 298 4.11 -8.71 23.03
C THR A 298 4.12 -7.18 22.99
N TRP A 299 2.95 -6.58 23.19
CA TRP A 299 2.84 -5.13 23.37
C TRP A 299 3.72 -4.61 24.53
N SER A 300 3.78 -5.38 25.62
CA SER A 300 4.61 -5.03 26.78
C SER A 300 6.10 -5.03 26.42
N ASP A 301 6.59 -6.02 25.66
CA ASP A 301 7.98 -6.07 25.24
C ASP A 301 8.33 -4.88 24.34
N PHE A 302 7.45 -4.54 23.41
CA PHE A 302 7.64 -3.38 22.54
C PHE A 302 7.69 -2.07 23.35
N ILE A 303 6.74 -1.83 24.25
CA ILE A 303 6.74 -0.62 25.09
C ILE A 303 7.94 -0.57 26.02
N ASN A 304 8.36 -1.71 26.58
CA ASN A 304 9.60 -1.79 27.36
C ASN A 304 10.84 -1.44 26.52
N ALA A 305 10.90 -1.88 25.26
CA ALA A 305 11.97 -1.50 24.34
C ALA A 305 11.99 0.01 24.07
N ILE A 306 10.82 0.63 23.87
CA ILE A 306 10.69 2.09 23.73
C ILE A 306 11.20 2.81 24.99
N ASN A 307 10.74 2.40 26.17
CA ASN A 307 11.11 3.02 27.46
C ASN A 307 12.61 2.88 27.75
N ASN A 308 13.21 1.77 27.38
CA ASN A 308 14.64 1.50 27.53
C ASN A 308 15.49 2.07 26.38
N LYS A 309 14.88 2.82 25.43
CA LYS A 309 15.56 3.42 24.28
C LYS A 309 16.35 2.39 23.44
N TYR A 310 15.72 1.24 23.20
CA TYR A 310 16.32 0.21 22.36
C TYR A 310 16.79 0.78 21.02
N GLU A 311 17.92 0.33 20.54
CA GLU A 311 18.54 0.78 19.29
C GLU A 311 17.88 0.10 18.08
N PHE A 312 16.68 0.54 17.69
CA PHE A 312 15.89 -0.05 16.60
C PHE A 312 16.62 -0.11 15.25
N TYR A 313 17.62 0.73 15.03
CA TYR A 313 18.47 0.65 13.81
C TYR A 313 19.29 -0.66 13.71
N ASN A 314 19.34 -1.47 14.77
CA ASN A 314 19.92 -2.82 14.74
C ASN A 314 18.96 -3.85 14.12
N LEU A 315 17.68 -3.51 13.94
CA LEU A 315 16.74 -4.37 13.24
C LEU A 315 16.98 -4.32 11.73
N SER A 316 16.70 -5.42 11.03
CA SER A 316 16.79 -5.48 9.58
C SER A 316 15.89 -4.41 8.95
N ASN A 317 16.38 -3.70 7.95
CA ASN A 317 15.68 -2.64 7.22
C ASN A 317 15.33 -1.37 8.02
N PHE A 318 15.88 -1.19 9.25
CA PHE A 318 15.64 0.00 10.04
C PHE A 318 16.79 1.00 9.94
N GLY A 319 16.46 2.24 9.61
CA GLY A 319 17.39 3.36 9.62
C GLY A 319 17.27 4.24 10.86
N ILE A 320 18.19 5.21 10.98
CA ILE A 320 18.22 6.17 12.10
C ILE A 320 16.93 6.97 12.19
N GLU A 321 16.32 7.34 11.08
CA GLU A 321 15.07 8.13 11.06
C GLU A 321 13.87 7.33 11.58
N MET A 322 13.78 6.03 11.28
CA MET A 322 12.75 5.14 11.83
C MET A 322 12.94 4.97 13.34
N HIS A 323 14.19 4.81 13.79
CA HIS A 323 14.54 4.76 15.21
C HIS A 323 14.09 6.02 15.95
N LYS A 324 14.43 7.21 15.42
CA LYS A 324 13.99 8.49 16.01
C LYS A 324 12.48 8.62 16.04
N SER A 325 11.82 8.20 14.96
CA SER A 325 10.36 8.23 14.86
C SER A 325 9.68 7.38 15.93
N LEU A 326 10.20 6.18 16.17
CA LEU A 326 9.72 5.31 17.25
C LEU A 326 9.92 5.92 18.63
N LEU A 327 11.08 6.48 18.94
CA LEU A 327 11.38 7.02 20.26
C LEU A 327 10.67 8.36 20.54
N ASN A 328 10.36 9.14 19.52
CA ASN A 328 9.71 10.45 19.67
C ASN A 328 8.18 10.39 19.59
N PHE A 329 7.60 9.22 19.31
CA PHE A 329 6.15 9.06 19.23
C PHE A 329 5.53 9.07 20.64
N ASP A 330 4.39 9.76 20.79
CA ASP A 330 3.62 9.75 22.06
C ASP A 330 2.74 8.50 22.12
N TYR A 331 3.10 7.57 22.96
CA TYR A 331 2.40 6.31 23.18
C TYR A 331 1.28 6.38 24.22
N THR A 332 1.03 7.54 24.84
CA THR A 332 0.08 7.67 25.97
C THR A 332 -1.30 7.12 25.62
N GLU A 333 -1.89 7.59 24.53
CA GLU A 333 -3.21 7.11 24.08
C GLU A 333 -3.15 5.66 23.56
N ALA A 334 -2.07 5.29 22.88
CA ALA A 334 -1.89 3.93 22.38
C ALA A 334 -1.84 2.90 23.53
N ILE A 335 -1.17 3.22 24.63
CA ILE A 335 -1.13 2.37 25.83
C ILE A 335 -2.52 2.28 26.47
N GLU A 336 -3.25 3.40 26.57
CA GLU A 336 -4.63 3.41 27.12
C GLU A 336 -5.55 2.52 26.28
N ILE A 337 -5.48 2.61 24.94
CA ILE A 337 -6.29 1.81 24.02
C ILE A 337 -5.93 0.32 24.11
N ALA A 338 -4.63 0.00 24.08
CA ALA A 338 -4.16 -1.37 24.17
C ALA A 338 -4.64 -2.06 25.45
N ASN A 339 -4.58 -1.35 26.57
CA ASN A 339 -4.94 -1.93 27.88
C ASN A 339 -6.44 -2.07 28.09
N ASN A 340 -7.28 -1.20 27.49
CA ASN A 340 -8.70 -1.14 27.81
C ASN A 340 -9.61 -1.73 26.70
N PHE A 341 -9.14 -1.76 25.46
CA PHE A 341 -9.99 -2.08 24.32
C PHE A 341 -9.46 -3.18 23.43
N ILE A 342 -8.16 -3.42 23.37
CA ILE A 342 -7.54 -4.35 22.43
C ILE A 342 -7.20 -5.67 23.12
N ILE A 343 -7.58 -6.74 22.47
CA ILE A 343 -7.12 -8.10 22.76
C ILE A 343 -6.18 -8.47 21.63
N PHE A 344 -4.90 -8.57 21.93
CA PHE A 344 -3.96 -9.04 20.92
C PHE A 344 -4.17 -10.53 20.72
N ASP A 345 -4.43 -10.91 19.47
CA ASP A 345 -4.32 -12.29 19.07
C ASP A 345 -2.89 -12.71 19.42
N ILE A 346 -2.74 -13.56 20.42
CA ILE A 346 -1.49 -14.27 20.60
C ILE A 346 -1.40 -15.08 19.31
N GLU A 347 -0.58 -14.60 18.35
CA GLU A 347 0.01 -15.57 17.46
C GLU A 347 0.60 -16.55 18.46
N ASP A 348 0.12 -17.79 18.47
CA ASP A 348 0.85 -18.87 19.08
C ASP A 348 2.23 -18.72 18.46
N ASN A 349 3.10 -17.98 19.17
CA ASN A 349 4.50 -17.99 18.88
C ASN A 349 4.82 -19.41 19.13
N ILE A 350 4.74 -20.15 18.05
CA ILE A 350 5.26 -21.48 17.93
C ILE A 350 6.69 -21.34 18.46
N THR A 351 6.80 -21.44 19.81
CA THR A 351 8.02 -21.89 20.44
C THR A 351 8.55 -22.93 19.49
N GLU A 352 9.72 -22.73 18.85
CA GLU A 352 10.41 -23.73 18.06
C GLU A 352 9.63 -25.06 17.83
N THR A 353 8.35 -24.97 17.50
CA THR A 353 7.62 -26.06 16.92
C THR A 353 8.33 -26.22 15.60
N GLU A 354 9.21 -27.24 15.58
CA GLU A 354 9.79 -27.82 14.41
C GLU A 354 9.05 -27.26 13.20
N LYS A 355 9.75 -26.53 12.33
CA LYS A 355 9.21 -26.12 11.03
C LYS A 355 9.00 -27.40 10.24
N LYS A 356 7.94 -28.13 10.65
CA LYS A 356 7.59 -29.48 10.18
C LYS A 356 7.51 -29.57 8.67
N LEU A 357 7.38 -28.43 8.01
CA LEU A 357 7.23 -28.29 6.57
C LEU A 357 8.36 -27.46 5.94
N GLU A 358 9.49 -27.22 6.66
CA GLU A 358 10.64 -26.53 6.08
C GLU A 358 11.13 -27.28 4.83
N ASP A 359 11.38 -26.57 3.73
CA ASP A 359 11.74 -27.09 2.42
C ASP A 359 10.66 -27.95 1.72
N ILE A 360 9.44 -28.07 2.26
CA ILE A 360 8.34 -28.79 1.63
C ILE A 360 7.51 -27.83 0.76
N SER A 361 7.45 -28.14 -0.53
CA SER A 361 6.61 -27.40 -1.49
C SER A 361 5.33 -28.16 -1.81
N ILE A 362 4.17 -27.52 -1.62
CA ILE A 362 2.86 -28.14 -1.71
C ILE A 362 2.01 -27.46 -2.75
N VAL A 363 1.23 -28.22 -3.49
CA VAL A 363 0.17 -27.71 -4.38
C VAL A 363 -1.16 -28.19 -3.86
N ILE A 364 -2.14 -27.29 -3.76
CA ILE A 364 -3.50 -27.59 -3.32
C ILE A 364 -4.46 -27.58 -4.52
N THR A 365 -5.28 -28.60 -4.66
CA THR A 365 -6.31 -28.67 -5.72
C THR A 365 -7.56 -29.40 -5.22
N GLY A 366 -8.66 -29.34 -5.96
CA GLY A 366 -9.91 -29.99 -5.58
C GLY A 366 -10.68 -29.22 -4.49
N LYS A 367 -11.70 -29.87 -3.94
CA LYS A 367 -12.54 -29.38 -2.85
C LYS A 367 -11.94 -29.82 -1.53
N LEU A 368 -11.83 -28.92 -0.57
CA LEU A 368 -11.41 -29.21 0.79
C LEU A 368 -12.60 -29.59 1.66
N ASN A 369 -12.39 -30.42 2.66
CA ASN A 369 -13.42 -30.91 3.58
C ASN A 369 -13.19 -30.43 5.03
N HIS A 370 -11.94 -30.22 5.42
CA HIS A 370 -11.54 -29.83 6.78
C HIS A 370 -11.39 -28.31 6.89
N TYR A 371 -10.70 -27.69 5.93
CA TYR A 371 -10.52 -26.23 5.88
C TYR A 371 -11.60 -25.57 5.01
N LYS A 372 -12.01 -24.36 5.41
CA LYS A 372 -13.09 -23.61 4.71
C LYS A 372 -12.76 -23.30 3.26
N ASN A 373 -11.49 -23.03 2.97
CA ASN A 373 -11.00 -22.70 1.65
C ASN A 373 -9.50 -22.98 1.53
N ARG A 374 -8.96 -22.82 0.31
CA ARG A 374 -7.53 -23.05 0.03
C ARG A 374 -6.61 -22.03 0.68
N ASP A 375 -7.07 -20.81 0.94
CA ASP A 375 -6.27 -19.76 1.54
C ASP A 375 -6.04 -20.04 3.03
N GLU A 376 -7.02 -20.63 3.73
CA GLU A 376 -6.89 -21.08 5.11
C GLU A 376 -5.84 -22.20 5.24
N LEU A 377 -5.95 -23.25 4.42
CA LEU A 377 -4.95 -24.32 4.40
C LEU A 377 -3.57 -23.84 3.99
N LYS A 378 -3.50 -22.89 3.04
CA LYS A 378 -2.26 -22.26 2.62
C LYS A 378 -1.59 -21.53 3.78
N SER A 379 -2.35 -20.76 4.57
CA SER A 379 -1.82 -20.06 5.75
C SER A 379 -1.22 -21.04 6.74
N VAL A 380 -1.92 -22.14 7.05
CA VAL A 380 -1.42 -23.20 7.98
C VAL A 380 -0.11 -23.80 7.48
N ILE A 381 0.00 -24.10 6.18
CA ILE A 381 1.21 -24.66 5.59
C ILE A 381 2.38 -23.67 5.66
N GLU A 382 2.12 -22.39 5.35
CA GLU A 382 3.15 -21.34 5.37
C GLU A 382 3.59 -21.00 6.80
N ASP A 383 2.67 -21.05 7.77
CA ASP A 383 2.97 -20.87 9.19
C ASP A 383 3.89 -21.98 9.74
N LEU A 384 3.82 -23.19 9.18
CA LEU A 384 4.69 -24.33 9.51
C LEU A 384 6.00 -24.36 8.70
N GLY A 385 6.31 -23.30 7.96
CA GLY A 385 7.53 -23.18 7.17
C GLY A 385 7.47 -23.81 5.78
N GLY A 386 6.31 -24.35 5.36
CA GLY A 386 6.10 -24.92 4.03
C GLY A 386 5.84 -23.84 2.97
N LYS A 387 5.94 -24.23 1.71
CA LYS A 387 5.69 -23.34 0.56
C LYS A 387 4.50 -23.83 -0.26
N VAL A 388 3.48 -23.00 -0.43
CA VAL A 388 2.34 -23.33 -1.32
C VAL A 388 2.52 -22.68 -2.69
N THR A 389 2.44 -23.52 -3.74
CA THR A 389 2.57 -23.08 -5.13
C THR A 389 1.31 -23.37 -5.94
N GLY A 390 1.03 -22.52 -6.94
CA GLY A 390 -0.16 -22.65 -7.78
C GLY A 390 -0.07 -23.76 -8.83
N SER A 391 1.15 -24.21 -9.19
CA SER A 391 1.43 -25.20 -10.24
C SER A 391 2.41 -26.27 -9.77
N ILE A 392 2.25 -27.46 -10.32
CA ILE A 392 3.13 -28.60 -10.01
C ILE A 392 4.42 -28.49 -10.85
N SER A 393 5.54 -28.73 -10.20
CA SER A 393 6.87 -28.79 -10.79
C SER A 393 7.68 -29.94 -10.19
N SER A 394 8.87 -30.23 -10.72
CA SER A 394 9.80 -31.23 -10.15
C SER A 394 10.26 -30.91 -8.71
N LYS A 395 10.01 -29.68 -8.23
CA LYS A 395 10.29 -29.24 -6.85
C LYS A 395 9.07 -29.35 -5.92
N THR A 396 7.92 -29.84 -6.41
CA THR A 396 6.73 -30.04 -5.59
C THR A 396 6.86 -31.33 -4.79
N SER A 397 6.74 -31.24 -3.48
CA SER A 397 6.86 -32.38 -2.57
C SER A 397 5.54 -33.18 -2.49
N TYR A 398 4.38 -32.48 -2.45
CA TYR A 398 3.07 -33.11 -2.34
C TYR A 398 2.01 -32.35 -3.15
N LEU A 399 1.04 -33.09 -3.67
CA LEU A 399 -0.23 -32.54 -4.17
C LEU A 399 -1.34 -32.92 -3.20
N ILE A 400 -1.98 -31.93 -2.56
CA ILE A 400 -3.16 -32.15 -1.73
C ILE A 400 -4.41 -32.15 -2.61
N ASN A 401 -5.10 -33.28 -2.67
CA ASN A 401 -6.39 -33.43 -3.35
C ASN A 401 -7.21 -34.54 -2.72
N ASN A 402 -8.38 -34.26 -2.18
CA ASN A 402 -9.29 -35.26 -1.60
C ASN A 402 -9.79 -36.28 -2.63
N ASP A 403 -9.80 -35.95 -3.92
CA ASP A 403 -10.01 -36.92 -5.00
C ASP A 403 -8.66 -37.34 -5.61
N VAL A 404 -8.00 -38.32 -4.95
CA VAL A 404 -6.67 -38.83 -5.37
C VAL A 404 -6.72 -39.46 -6.78
N ASN A 405 -7.90 -39.95 -7.22
CA ASN A 405 -8.12 -40.59 -8.51
C ASN A 405 -8.55 -39.61 -9.61
N SER A 406 -8.67 -38.33 -9.28
CA SER A 406 -9.04 -37.28 -10.24
C SER A 406 -8.22 -37.30 -11.50
N THR A 407 -8.88 -37.09 -12.64
CA THR A 407 -8.24 -36.91 -13.96
C THR A 407 -7.87 -35.46 -14.26
N SER A 408 -7.91 -34.59 -13.24
CA SER A 408 -7.52 -33.17 -13.41
C SER A 408 -6.09 -33.03 -13.92
N SER A 409 -5.81 -31.97 -14.64
CA SER A 409 -4.46 -31.68 -15.18
C SER A 409 -3.37 -31.71 -14.11
N LYS A 410 -3.68 -31.22 -12.89
CA LYS A 410 -2.75 -31.27 -11.74
C LYS A 410 -2.50 -32.72 -11.27
N ASN A 411 -3.54 -33.55 -11.11
CA ASN A 411 -3.33 -34.96 -10.74
C ASN A 411 -2.53 -35.73 -11.79
N LEU A 412 -2.81 -35.51 -13.08
CA LEU A 412 -2.07 -36.17 -14.16
C LEU A 412 -0.60 -35.72 -14.18
N THR A 413 -0.33 -34.45 -13.95
CA THR A 413 1.04 -33.91 -13.86
C THR A 413 1.78 -34.46 -12.64
N ALA A 414 1.13 -34.56 -11.48
CA ALA A 414 1.71 -35.13 -10.28
C ALA A 414 2.10 -36.61 -10.52
N LYS A 415 1.20 -37.39 -11.11
CA LYS A 415 1.46 -38.80 -11.48
C LYS A 415 2.63 -38.92 -12.46
N LYS A 416 2.70 -38.05 -13.48
CA LYS A 416 3.79 -38.02 -14.46
C LYS A 416 5.16 -37.69 -13.84
N LEU A 417 5.16 -36.86 -12.82
CA LEU A 417 6.38 -36.42 -12.10
C LEU A 417 6.67 -37.27 -10.85
N ASN A 418 5.91 -38.35 -10.60
CA ASN A 418 6.00 -39.18 -9.42
C ASN A 418 5.86 -38.40 -8.08
N ILE A 419 5.03 -37.34 -8.07
CA ILE A 419 4.75 -36.55 -6.88
C ILE A 419 3.62 -37.23 -6.12
N PRO A 420 3.76 -37.49 -4.82
CA PRO A 420 2.71 -38.04 -3.99
C PRO A 420 1.45 -37.17 -4.02
N ILE A 421 0.31 -37.82 -4.27
CA ILE A 421 -1.03 -37.18 -4.17
C ILE A 421 -1.64 -37.69 -2.88
N ILE A 422 -1.90 -36.80 -1.93
CA ILE A 422 -2.45 -37.13 -0.62
C ILE A 422 -3.75 -36.38 -0.39
N SER A 423 -4.64 -36.99 0.40
CA SER A 423 -5.84 -36.32 0.87
C SER A 423 -5.51 -35.29 1.93
N GLU A 424 -6.45 -34.38 2.21
CA GLU A 424 -6.34 -33.42 3.30
C GLU A 424 -6.17 -34.11 4.66
N GLU A 425 -6.86 -35.21 4.87
CA GLU A 425 -6.79 -36.01 6.10
C GLU A 425 -5.42 -36.73 6.25
N GLU A 426 -4.90 -37.30 5.17
CA GLU A 426 -3.55 -37.90 5.15
C GLU A 426 -2.48 -36.84 5.39
N PHE A 427 -2.64 -35.64 4.86
CA PHE A 427 -1.74 -34.51 5.12
C PHE A 427 -1.72 -34.14 6.61
N ILE A 428 -2.90 -33.98 7.22
CA ILE A 428 -3.05 -33.65 8.65
C ILE A 428 -2.39 -34.75 9.51
N GLN A 429 -2.65 -36.02 9.19
CA GLN A 429 -2.06 -37.16 9.93
C GLN A 429 -0.53 -37.24 9.76
N THR A 430 -0.04 -37.05 8.54
CA THR A 430 1.40 -37.18 8.22
C THR A 430 2.26 -36.12 8.94
N PHE A 431 1.73 -34.92 9.08
CA PHE A 431 2.46 -33.81 9.69
C PHE A 431 1.99 -33.45 11.10
N GLY A 432 0.99 -34.15 11.63
CA GLY A 432 0.46 -33.99 12.99
C GLY A 432 -0.16 -32.62 13.22
N LEU A 433 -1.08 -32.22 12.31
CA LEU A 433 -1.75 -30.92 12.29
C LEU A 433 -3.15 -31.01 12.87
#